data_264375d9f1734de2c2612e2a6e511f39
#
_entry.id   264375d9f1734de2c2612e2a6e511f39
#
_cell.length_a   1.000
_cell.length_b   1.000
_cell.length_c   1.000
_cell.angle_alpha   90.00
_cell.angle_beta   90.00
_cell.angle_gamma   90.00
#
_symmetry.space_group_name_H-M   'P 1'
#
loop_
_entity.id
_entity.type
_entity.pdbx_description
1 polymer ?
#
loop_
_entity_poly.entity_id
_entity_poly.type
_entity_poly.pdbx_seq_one_letter_code
_entity_poly.pdbx_strand_id
1 'polypeptide(L)'
;MNILLTAINAKYIHSNLAVYSLRAYVPEYREEIKIAEYTINQQVDNILMDLYRKKPDILCFSCYIWNLDYVEQLVREAGKILPGVPIWIGGPEVSYDSPAVLQRLPEVFGVMKGEGEETFRELVHYYMDCLLYTS
;
A
#
# COMPACT_ATOMS: atom_id res chain seq x y z
N MET A 1 15.49 1.44 3.65
CA MET A 1 14.05 1.66 3.87
C MET A 1 13.26 0.54 3.22
N ASN A 2 12.14 0.16 3.80
CA ASN A 2 11.31 -0.92 3.28
C ASN A 2 9.93 -0.37 2.94
N ILE A 3 9.71 -0.10 1.65
CA ILE A 3 8.42 0.37 1.12
C ILE A 3 7.69 -0.84 0.57
N LEU A 4 6.58 -1.22 1.19
CA LEU A 4 5.87 -2.44 0.85
C LEU A 4 4.62 -2.11 0.04
N LEU A 5 4.61 -2.55 -1.23
CA LEU A 5 3.44 -2.51 -2.10
C LEU A 5 2.64 -3.78 -1.88
N THR A 6 1.41 -3.65 -1.43
CA THR A 6 0.56 -4.78 -1.07
C THR A 6 -0.63 -4.88 -2.02
N ALA A 7 -0.81 -6.04 -2.62
CA ALA A 7 -1.93 -6.36 -3.49
C ALA A 7 -2.77 -7.47 -2.86
N ILE A 8 -4.09 -7.28 -2.86
CA ILE A 8 -5.04 -8.30 -2.40
C ILE A 8 -5.80 -8.77 -3.64
N ASN A 9 -5.42 -9.93 -4.14
CA ASN A 9 -5.92 -10.45 -5.40
C ASN A 9 -7.23 -11.21 -5.24
N ALA A 10 -8.02 -11.29 -6.33
CA ALA A 10 -9.18 -12.16 -6.38
C ALA A 10 -8.73 -13.63 -6.39
N LYS A 11 -9.68 -14.53 -6.13
CA LYS A 11 -9.42 -15.94 -5.87
C LYS A 11 -8.55 -16.65 -6.92
N TYR A 12 -8.71 -16.30 -8.19
CA TYR A 12 -8.04 -17.01 -9.28
C TYR A 12 -7.05 -16.13 -10.04
N ILE A 13 -6.72 -14.97 -9.51
CA ILE A 13 -5.71 -14.10 -10.12
C ILE A 13 -4.37 -14.39 -9.45
N HIS A 14 -3.36 -14.72 -10.25
CA HIS A 14 -2.05 -15.13 -9.74
C HIS A 14 -1.09 -13.99 -9.53
N SER A 15 -1.31 -12.84 -10.17
CA SER A 15 -0.47 -11.67 -9.96
C SER A 15 -1.24 -10.39 -10.24
N ASN A 16 -0.78 -9.29 -9.64
CA ASN A 16 -1.36 -7.96 -9.81
C ASN A 16 -0.35 -7.11 -10.57
N LEU A 17 -0.61 -6.91 -11.86
CA LEU A 17 0.31 -6.16 -12.74
C LEU A 17 0.51 -4.72 -12.27
N ALA A 18 -0.49 -4.14 -11.60
CA ALA A 18 -0.40 -2.75 -11.16
C ALA A 18 0.75 -2.53 -10.18
N VAL A 19 0.91 -3.40 -9.18
CA VAL A 19 2.00 -3.22 -8.21
C VAL A 19 3.38 -3.43 -8.85
N TYR A 20 3.49 -4.36 -9.79
CA TYR A 20 4.75 -4.56 -10.51
C TYR A 20 5.07 -3.38 -11.43
N SER A 21 4.05 -2.80 -12.06
CA SER A 21 4.21 -1.59 -12.87
C SER A 21 4.68 -0.40 -12.04
N LEU A 22 4.11 -0.23 -10.85
CA LEU A 22 4.53 0.84 -9.95
C LEU A 22 6.00 0.69 -9.57
N ARG A 23 6.41 -0.51 -9.19
CA ARG A 23 7.80 -0.76 -8.82
C ARG A 23 8.76 -0.55 -9.98
N ALA A 24 8.37 -1.01 -11.18
CA ALA A 24 9.19 -0.87 -12.37
C ALA A 24 9.39 0.59 -12.79
N TYR A 25 8.47 1.46 -12.42
CA TYR A 25 8.54 2.89 -12.74
C TYR A 25 9.56 3.64 -11.88
N VAL A 26 10.06 3.02 -10.81
CA VAL A 26 11.02 3.64 -9.89
C VAL A 26 12.28 2.76 -9.78
N PRO A 27 13.02 2.59 -10.89
CA PRO A 27 14.18 1.69 -10.87
C PRO A 27 15.32 2.18 -9.97
N GLU A 28 15.38 3.50 -9.72
CA GLU A 28 16.41 4.09 -8.88
C GLU A 28 16.32 3.68 -7.41
N TYR A 29 15.13 3.22 -6.97
CA TYR A 29 14.92 2.77 -5.59
C TYR A 29 14.34 1.36 -5.54
N ARG A 30 14.65 0.55 -6.55
CA ARG A 30 14.08 -0.80 -6.67
C ARG A 30 14.33 -1.67 -5.44
N GLU A 31 15.52 -1.54 -4.84
CA GLU A 31 15.89 -2.36 -3.69
C GLU A 31 15.06 -2.02 -2.44
N GLU A 32 14.55 -0.81 -2.34
CA GLU A 32 13.73 -0.35 -1.22
C GLU A 32 12.25 -0.69 -1.38
N ILE A 33 11.82 -1.06 -2.59
CA ILE A 33 10.41 -1.33 -2.89
C ILE A 33 10.21 -2.85 -2.95
N LYS A 34 9.40 -3.36 -2.03
CA LYS A 34 9.05 -4.78 -1.96
C LYS A 34 7.58 -4.96 -2.33
N ILE A 35 7.26 -6.12 -2.88
CA ILE A 35 5.89 -6.46 -3.28
C ILE A 35 5.42 -7.63 -2.45
N ALA A 36 4.21 -7.51 -1.88
CA ALA A 36 3.53 -8.59 -1.19
C ALA A 36 2.17 -8.82 -1.84
N GLU A 37 1.88 -10.05 -2.21
CA GLU A 37 0.61 -10.41 -2.82
C GLU A 37 -0.12 -11.42 -1.94
N TYR A 38 -1.38 -11.16 -1.73
CA TYR A 38 -2.29 -12.01 -0.96
C TYR A 38 -3.58 -12.19 -1.76
N THR A 39 -4.48 -13.01 -1.25
CA THR A 39 -5.80 -13.19 -1.88
C THR A 39 -6.89 -12.91 -0.86
N ILE A 40 -8.09 -12.58 -1.37
CA ILE A 40 -9.27 -12.35 -0.52
C ILE A 40 -9.73 -13.62 0.20
N ASN A 41 -9.17 -14.78 -0.16
CA ASN A 41 -9.46 -16.05 0.53
C ASN A 41 -8.64 -16.24 1.79
N GLN A 42 -7.56 -15.51 1.95
CA GLN A 42 -6.73 -15.60 3.15
C GLN A 42 -7.41 -14.86 4.31
N GLN A 43 -7.23 -15.38 5.50
CA GLN A 43 -7.77 -14.71 6.68
C GLN A 43 -6.97 -13.45 6.98
N VAL A 44 -7.70 -12.42 7.41
CA VAL A 44 -7.11 -11.10 7.72
C VAL A 44 -5.95 -11.25 8.70
N ASP A 45 -6.11 -12.06 9.75
CA ASP A 45 -5.08 -12.24 10.76
C ASP A 45 -3.78 -12.79 10.19
N ASN A 46 -3.87 -13.71 9.23
CA ASN A 46 -2.69 -14.30 8.61
C ASN A 46 -1.93 -13.27 7.77
N ILE A 47 -2.66 -12.42 7.05
CA ILE A 47 -2.04 -11.35 6.27
C ILE A 47 -1.38 -10.33 7.21
N LEU A 48 -2.05 -9.97 8.30
CA LEU A 48 -1.51 -9.02 9.27
C LEU A 48 -0.22 -9.53 9.91
N MET A 49 -0.17 -10.82 10.25
CA MET A 49 1.05 -11.43 10.78
C MET A 49 2.20 -11.36 9.78
N ASP A 50 1.93 -11.63 8.51
CA ASP A 50 2.95 -11.58 7.47
C ASP A 50 3.44 -10.15 7.25
N LEU A 51 2.53 -9.17 7.21
CA LEU A 51 2.90 -7.75 7.10
C LEU A 51 3.76 -7.31 8.28
N TYR A 52 3.40 -7.73 9.48
CA TYR A 52 4.16 -7.41 10.69
C TYR A 52 5.58 -7.98 10.62
N ARG A 53 5.72 -9.21 10.13
CA ARG A 53 7.03 -9.86 10.00
C ARG A 53 7.92 -9.20 8.95
N LYS A 54 7.32 -8.63 7.90
CA LYS A 54 8.05 -7.95 6.84
C LYS A 54 8.59 -6.59 7.27
N LYS A 55 8.12 -6.06 8.38
CA LYS A 55 8.60 -4.80 8.97
C LYS A 55 8.66 -3.65 7.97
N PRO A 56 7.52 -3.28 7.37
CA PRO A 56 7.50 -2.17 6.43
C PRO A 56 7.74 -0.84 7.14
N ASP A 57 8.47 0.05 6.49
CA ASP A 57 8.59 1.44 6.92
C ASP A 57 7.43 2.26 6.35
N ILE A 58 6.97 1.91 5.16
CA ILE A 58 5.82 2.51 4.47
C ILE A 58 4.98 1.36 3.92
N LEU A 59 3.67 1.42 4.13
CA LEU A 59 2.75 0.39 3.68
C LEU A 59 1.77 0.97 2.66
N CYS A 60 1.71 0.37 1.48
CA CYS A 60 0.84 0.82 0.38
C CYS A 60 -0.09 -0.31 -0.03
N PHE A 61 -1.38 -0.01 -0.16
CA PHE A 61 -2.40 -0.97 -0.63
C PHE A 61 -2.98 -0.53 -1.96
N SER A 62 -3.20 -1.50 -2.84
CA SER A 62 -3.91 -1.31 -4.11
C SER A 62 -5.38 -1.68 -3.90
N CYS A 63 -6.29 -0.74 -4.21
CA CYS A 63 -7.72 -0.89 -3.93
C CYS A 63 -8.53 -0.94 -5.22
N TYR A 64 -9.40 -1.94 -5.30
CA TYR A 64 -10.36 -2.13 -6.39
C TYR A 64 -11.75 -2.36 -5.80
N ILE A 65 -12.78 -2.28 -6.65
CA ILE A 65 -14.16 -2.44 -6.18
C ILE A 65 -14.40 -3.79 -5.49
N TRP A 66 -13.76 -4.84 -6.01
CA TRP A 66 -13.96 -6.20 -5.49
C TRP A 66 -13.19 -6.51 -4.21
N ASN A 67 -12.18 -5.70 -3.85
CA ASN A 67 -11.40 -5.93 -2.63
C ASN A 67 -11.50 -4.78 -1.61
N LEU A 68 -12.28 -3.76 -1.89
CA LEU A 68 -12.28 -2.53 -1.07
C LEU A 68 -12.61 -2.80 0.40
N ASP A 69 -13.68 -3.53 0.66
CA ASP A 69 -14.08 -3.84 2.05
C ASP A 69 -13.00 -4.62 2.78
N TYR A 70 -12.37 -5.54 2.09
CA TYR A 70 -11.30 -6.35 2.65
C TYR A 70 -10.07 -5.50 2.97
N VAL A 71 -9.68 -4.62 2.05
CA VAL A 71 -8.56 -3.71 2.24
C VAL A 71 -8.83 -2.73 3.40
N GLU A 72 -10.06 -2.20 3.50
CA GLU A 72 -10.42 -1.31 4.60
C GLU A 72 -10.25 -2.00 5.96
N GLN A 73 -10.66 -3.25 6.05
CA GLN A 73 -10.49 -4.03 7.28
C GLN A 73 -9.01 -4.23 7.60
N LEU A 74 -8.20 -4.57 6.60
CA LEU A 74 -6.75 -4.71 6.78
C LEU A 74 -6.11 -3.41 7.23
N VAL A 75 -6.50 -2.28 6.65
CA VAL A 75 -5.95 -0.97 6.98
C VAL A 75 -6.23 -0.63 8.46
N ARG A 76 -7.47 -0.84 8.91
CA ARG A 76 -7.82 -0.57 10.30
C ARG A 76 -6.99 -1.40 11.27
N GLU A 77 -6.84 -2.69 10.97
CA GLU A 77 -6.07 -3.58 11.84
C GLU A 77 -4.56 -3.32 11.74
N ALA A 78 -4.06 -3.03 10.54
CA ALA A 78 -2.64 -2.71 10.34
C ALA A 78 -2.23 -1.46 11.12
N GLY A 79 -3.12 -0.46 11.20
CA GLY A 79 -2.86 0.73 11.99
C GLY A 79 -2.64 0.44 13.47
N LYS A 80 -3.23 -0.63 13.97
CA LYS A 80 -3.07 -1.04 15.37
C LYS A 80 -1.76 -1.78 15.62
N ILE A 81 -1.34 -2.65 14.68
CA ILE A 81 -0.15 -3.50 14.88
C ILE A 81 1.14 -2.87 14.38
N LEU A 82 1.04 -1.84 13.53
CA LEU A 82 2.18 -1.13 12.96
C LEU A 82 2.08 0.36 13.28
N PRO A 83 2.10 0.74 14.56
CA PRO A 83 1.99 2.14 14.93
C PRO A 83 3.19 2.93 14.38
N GLY A 84 2.92 4.10 13.83
CA GLY A 84 3.95 4.95 13.26
C GLY A 84 4.32 4.63 11.82
N VAL A 85 3.80 3.55 11.23
CA VAL A 85 4.02 3.23 9.81
C VAL A 85 2.97 3.97 8.99
N PRO A 86 3.37 4.88 8.07
CA PRO A 86 2.40 5.53 7.18
C PRO A 86 1.75 4.50 6.26
N ILE A 87 0.42 4.55 6.17
CA ILE A 87 -0.38 3.68 5.31
C ILE A 87 -0.96 4.51 4.18
N TRP A 88 -0.67 4.11 2.96
CA TRP A 88 -1.17 4.75 1.75
C TRP A 88 -2.04 3.78 0.98
N ILE A 89 -3.10 4.29 0.38
CA ILE A 89 -3.95 3.49 -0.48
C ILE A 89 -4.05 4.16 -1.84
N GLY A 90 -4.22 3.34 -2.87
CA GLY A 90 -4.35 3.82 -4.25
C GLY A 90 -5.22 2.88 -5.05
N GLY A 91 -5.54 3.27 -6.28
CA GLY A 91 -6.38 2.49 -7.16
C GLY A 91 -7.66 3.24 -7.52
N PRO A 92 -8.43 2.73 -8.51
CA PRO A 92 -9.58 3.47 -9.04
C PRO A 92 -10.68 3.74 -8.02
N GLU A 93 -10.90 2.84 -7.08
CA GLU A 93 -11.99 3.00 -6.11
C GLU A 93 -11.77 4.11 -5.09
N VAL A 94 -10.52 4.39 -4.74
CA VAL A 94 -10.20 5.38 -3.71
C VAL A 94 -9.80 6.72 -4.30
N SER A 95 -9.39 6.74 -5.56
CA SER A 95 -8.99 7.98 -6.24
C SER A 95 -10.17 8.90 -6.52
N TYR A 96 -11.36 8.34 -6.68
CA TYR A 96 -12.56 9.07 -7.10
C TYR A 96 -13.05 10.05 -6.02
N ASP A 97 -13.06 9.61 -4.74
CA ASP A 97 -13.52 10.46 -3.64
C ASP A 97 -12.58 10.31 -2.45
N SER A 98 -11.35 10.74 -2.64
CA SER A 98 -10.33 10.59 -1.62
C SER A 98 -10.59 11.35 -0.32
N PRO A 99 -11.23 12.55 -0.30
CA PRO A 99 -11.57 13.17 0.97
C PRO A 99 -12.50 12.33 1.84
N ALA A 100 -13.52 11.70 1.22
CA ALA A 100 -14.44 10.83 1.95
C ALA A 100 -13.73 9.58 2.47
N VAL A 101 -12.82 9.02 1.67
CA VAL A 101 -12.03 7.85 2.06
C VAL A 101 -11.15 8.19 3.26
N LEU A 102 -10.45 9.31 3.23
CA LEU A 102 -9.58 9.73 4.33
C LEU A 102 -10.37 10.00 5.60
N GLN A 103 -11.58 10.55 5.48
CA GLN A 103 -12.46 10.77 6.63
C GLN A 103 -12.94 9.46 7.23
N ARG A 104 -13.27 8.48 6.39
CA ARG A 104 -13.74 7.16 6.83
C ARG A 104 -12.63 6.30 7.43
N LEU A 105 -11.40 6.45 6.93
CA LEU A 105 -10.24 5.63 7.33
C LEU A 105 -9.15 6.54 7.93
N PRO A 106 -9.26 6.90 9.20
CA PRO A 106 -8.27 7.78 9.83
C PRO A 106 -6.88 7.15 9.94
N GLU A 107 -6.77 5.83 9.80
CA GLU A 107 -5.49 5.12 9.80
C GLU A 107 -4.67 5.37 8.53
N VAL A 108 -5.31 5.81 7.46
CA VAL A 108 -4.66 6.09 6.19
C VAL A 108 -3.98 7.45 6.26
N PHE A 109 -2.69 7.48 5.95
CA PHE A 109 -1.95 8.74 5.88
C PHE A 109 -2.29 9.53 4.62
N GLY A 110 -2.50 8.85 3.49
CA GLY A 110 -2.86 9.52 2.26
C GLY A 110 -3.35 8.58 1.18
N VAL A 111 -3.90 9.17 0.12
CA VAL A 111 -4.41 8.46 -1.04
C VAL A 111 -3.60 8.88 -2.27
N MET A 112 -3.12 7.89 -3.02
CA MET A 112 -2.44 8.12 -4.30
C MET A 112 -3.50 8.25 -5.39
N LYS A 113 -3.68 9.48 -5.90
CA LYS A 113 -4.68 9.79 -6.91
C LYS A 113 -4.13 9.68 -8.33
N GLY A 114 -5.02 9.43 -9.28
CA GLY A 114 -4.71 9.50 -10.70
C GLY A 114 -3.86 8.33 -11.18
N GLU A 115 -3.00 8.59 -12.15
CA GLU A 115 -2.09 7.58 -12.65
C GLU A 115 -1.06 7.26 -11.57
N GLY A 116 -1.13 6.04 -11.06
CA GLY A 116 -0.42 5.63 -9.88
C GLY A 116 1.10 5.70 -9.99
N GLU A 117 1.64 5.47 -11.19
CA GLU A 117 3.08 5.40 -11.41
C GLU A 117 3.81 6.68 -11.00
N GLU A 118 3.36 7.83 -11.52
CA GLU A 118 4.02 9.11 -11.22
C GLU A 118 3.80 9.50 -9.75
N THR A 119 2.59 9.33 -9.25
CA THR A 119 2.29 9.62 -7.85
C THR A 119 3.11 8.75 -6.92
N PHE A 120 3.22 7.46 -7.24
CA PHE A 120 4.03 6.54 -6.43
C PHE A 120 5.51 6.92 -6.46
N ARG A 121 6.03 7.29 -7.62
CA ARG A 121 7.42 7.74 -7.73
C ARG A 121 7.68 8.95 -6.85
N GLU A 122 6.79 9.93 -6.88
CA GLU A 122 6.89 11.12 -6.02
C GLU A 122 6.86 10.74 -4.54
N LEU A 123 6.01 9.80 -4.16
CA LEU A 123 5.92 9.30 -2.79
C LEU A 123 7.25 8.66 -2.36
N VAL A 124 7.81 7.80 -3.19
CA VAL A 124 9.09 7.14 -2.88
C VAL A 124 10.21 8.18 -2.70
N HIS A 125 10.31 9.14 -3.61
CA HIS A 125 11.31 10.18 -3.54
C HIS A 125 11.15 11.03 -2.28
N TYR A 126 9.91 11.36 -1.93
CA TYR A 126 9.64 12.11 -0.69
C TYR A 126 10.20 11.40 0.54
N TYR A 127 9.91 10.11 0.68
CA TYR A 127 10.37 9.37 1.85
C TYR A 127 11.88 9.11 1.83
N MET A 128 12.45 8.86 0.67
CA MET A 128 13.90 8.67 0.56
C MET A 128 14.66 9.96 0.87
N ASP A 129 14.13 11.11 0.41
CA ASP A 129 14.72 12.41 0.70
C ASP A 129 14.63 12.73 2.21
N CYS A 130 13.49 12.42 2.84
CA CYS A 130 13.34 12.59 4.29
C CYS A 130 14.36 11.75 5.06
N LEU A 131 14.60 10.53 4.61
CA LEU A 131 15.59 9.65 5.24
C LEU A 131 17.00 10.26 5.18
N LEU A 132 17.36 10.85 4.04
CA LEU A 132 18.66 11.50 3.86
C LEU A 132 18.84 12.69 4.81
N TYR A 133 17.78 13.44 5.07
CA TYR A 133 17.85 14.60 5.97
C TYR A 133 17.83 14.24 7.44
N THR A 134 17.31 13.06 7.81
CA THR A 134 17.19 12.66 9.20
C THR A 134 18.31 11.74 9.66
N SER A 135 19.09 11.25 8.75
CA SER A 135 20.24 10.41 9.06
C SER A 135 21.51 11.25 9.07
#